data_2bd3b40df50483a59dcfef597aab385a
#
_entry.id   2bd3b40df50483a59dcfef597aab385a
#
_cell.length_a   1.000
_cell.length_b   1.000
_cell.length_c   1.000
_cell.angle_alpha   90.00
_cell.angle_beta   90.00
_cell.angle_gamma   90.00
#
_symmetry.space_group_name_H-M   'P 1'
#
loop_
_entity.id
_entity.type
_entity.pdbx_description
1 polymer ?
#
loop_
_entity_poly.entity_id
_entity_poly.type
_entity_poly.pdbx_seq_one_letter_code
_entity_poly.pdbx_strand_id
1 'polypeptide(L)'
;MSESIRDFAHWIKSQGLEHTLPRELSKLGNLTSLGLSRKKLKSLPESIGALQNLSVLKISGNRLRELPNNICLLKNLRNLQCENNLLQSLPEHFGELSSLVILNLNGNQLSTLPQSFYTLTNLTRLTLAVNRLSHLDTAFKNLKKLLHLSLDTNYFEHLPDVFSTMQSLYYLDLSFNKLTTLPESLSEIQELETLILEGNLLQNLPSLEAHDMLIKLNLASNHLRSIDFDLSKLEDLQILSLENNLLETLPSSLCKLTKLTSLDVSANKLKTLPECIGNLSNLYELDVEENCLSSLPKSLKNLAHLKNLFIANNYNLQKPNLPSLEYCDIK
;
A
#
# COMPACT_ATOMS: atom_id res chain seq x y z
N MET A 1 33.63 -23.67 15.15
CA MET A 1 32.29 -23.12 15.39
C MET A 1 32.36 -22.22 16.61
N SER A 2 32.00 -20.95 16.52
CA SER A 2 32.01 -20.03 17.66
C SER A 2 31.01 -20.46 18.73
N GLU A 3 31.21 -19.99 19.97
CA GLU A 3 30.30 -20.26 21.09
C GLU A 3 28.89 -19.81 20.75
N SER A 4 28.73 -18.59 20.26
CA SER A 4 27.43 -18.03 19.86
C SER A 4 26.69 -18.85 18.78
N ILE A 5 27.41 -19.50 17.86
CA ILE A 5 26.77 -20.41 16.88
C ILE A 5 26.29 -21.70 17.57
N ARG A 6 27.00 -22.18 18.57
CA ARG A 6 26.54 -23.33 19.37
C ARG A 6 25.30 -22.98 20.19
N ASP A 7 25.29 -21.81 20.81
CA ASP A 7 24.14 -21.31 21.57
C ASP A 7 22.90 -21.19 20.69
N PHE A 8 23.05 -20.67 19.46
CA PHE A 8 21.95 -20.63 18.51
C PHE A 8 21.45 -22.03 18.13
N ALA A 9 22.36 -22.98 17.91
CA ALA A 9 21.99 -24.37 17.61
C ALA A 9 21.26 -25.04 18.80
N HIS A 10 21.70 -24.80 20.03
CA HIS A 10 21.03 -25.28 21.24
C HIS A 10 19.62 -24.68 21.37
N TRP A 11 19.49 -23.37 21.11
CA TRP A 11 18.19 -22.73 21.16
C TRP A 11 17.22 -23.30 20.10
N ILE A 12 17.64 -23.48 18.85
CA ILE A 12 16.81 -24.10 17.80
C ILE A 12 16.36 -25.52 18.26
N LYS A 13 17.26 -26.28 18.84
CA LYS A 13 16.96 -27.63 19.35
C LYS A 13 15.94 -27.58 20.49
N SER A 14 16.08 -26.63 21.41
CA SER A 14 15.11 -26.42 22.49
C SER A 14 13.72 -26.07 22.02
N GLN A 15 13.59 -25.48 20.80
CA GLN A 15 12.33 -25.17 20.17
C GLN A 15 11.76 -26.32 19.30
N GLY A 16 12.48 -27.47 19.21
CA GLY A 16 12.10 -28.60 18.35
C GLY A 16 12.18 -28.28 16.85
N LEU A 17 13.10 -27.41 16.46
CA LEU A 17 13.20 -26.86 15.11
C LEU A 17 14.46 -27.30 14.37
N GLU A 18 15.10 -28.40 14.78
CA GLU A 18 16.35 -28.91 14.19
C GLU A 18 16.24 -29.17 12.69
N HIS A 19 15.03 -29.49 12.21
CA HIS A 19 14.75 -29.70 10.80
C HIS A 19 14.90 -28.44 9.94
N THR A 20 14.97 -27.26 10.56
CA THR A 20 15.21 -25.97 9.86
C THR A 20 16.69 -25.69 9.63
N LEU A 21 17.58 -26.50 10.21
CA LEU A 21 19.03 -26.32 10.15
C LEU A 21 19.68 -27.31 9.18
N PRO A 22 20.88 -27.00 8.67
CA PRO A 22 21.69 -27.96 7.94
C PRO A 22 22.06 -29.14 8.83
N ARG A 23 22.12 -30.33 8.24
CA ARG A 23 22.49 -31.58 8.99
C ARG A 23 23.82 -31.45 9.70
N GLU A 24 24.77 -30.72 9.12
CA GLU A 24 26.07 -30.44 9.69
C GLU A 24 26.07 -29.08 10.39
N LEU A 25 26.12 -29.07 11.71
CA LEU A 25 26.15 -27.83 12.51
C LEU A 25 27.35 -26.93 12.19
N SER A 26 28.45 -27.48 11.66
CA SER A 26 29.62 -26.72 11.18
C SER A 26 29.25 -25.74 10.04
N LYS A 27 28.20 -26.02 9.31
CA LYS A 27 27.70 -25.18 8.19
C LYS A 27 26.77 -24.06 8.65
N LEU A 28 26.38 -24.00 9.91
CA LEU A 28 25.50 -22.95 10.45
C LEU A 28 26.03 -21.55 10.23
N GLY A 29 27.34 -21.33 10.42
CA GLY A 29 27.98 -20.04 10.18
C GLY A 29 27.92 -19.57 8.70
N ASN A 30 27.69 -20.49 7.77
CA ASN A 30 27.59 -20.20 6.33
C ASN A 30 26.14 -20.11 5.84
N LEU A 31 25.16 -20.14 6.78
CA LEU A 31 23.74 -20.09 6.42
C LEU A 31 23.41 -18.74 5.78
N THR A 32 22.86 -18.76 4.56
CA THR A 32 22.44 -17.57 3.85
C THR A 32 20.93 -17.29 3.93
N SER A 33 20.15 -18.30 4.30
CA SER A 33 18.70 -18.18 4.47
C SER A 33 18.22 -18.99 5.66
N LEU A 34 17.35 -18.40 6.48
CA LEU A 34 16.76 -19.05 7.65
C LEU A 34 15.25 -18.82 7.68
N GLY A 35 14.48 -19.92 7.70
CA GLY A 35 13.02 -19.91 7.75
C GLY A 35 12.50 -20.40 9.10
N LEU A 36 11.96 -19.51 9.91
CA LEU A 36 11.35 -19.78 11.21
C LEU A 36 9.88 -19.29 11.27
N SER A 37 9.23 -19.13 10.13
CA SER A 37 7.85 -18.64 10.08
C SER A 37 6.86 -19.65 10.64
N ARG A 38 5.80 -19.15 11.34
CA ARG A 38 4.68 -19.93 11.89
C ARG A 38 5.10 -21.03 12.87
N LYS A 39 6.13 -20.76 13.68
CA LYS A 39 6.67 -21.70 14.69
C LYS A 39 6.18 -21.38 16.12
N LYS A 40 5.25 -20.42 16.28
CA LYS A 40 4.72 -19.98 17.59
C LYS A 40 5.81 -19.40 18.51
N LEU A 41 6.93 -18.96 17.98
CA LEU A 41 8.06 -18.41 18.71
C LEU A 41 7.65 -17.15 19.48
N LYS A 42 8.07 -17.05 20.75
CA LYS A 42 7.83 -15.87 21.60
C LYS A 42 9.03 -14.92 21.63
N SER A 43 10.22 -15.42 21.36
CA SER A 43 11.47 -14.64 21.31
C SER A 43 12.46 -15.30 20.36
N LEU A 44 13.47 -14.54 19.95
CA LEU A 44 14.67 -15.02 19.26
C LEU A 44 15.87 -14.79 20.21
N PRO A 45 16.90 -15.65 20.18
CA PRO A 45 18.06 -15.48 21.04
C PRO A 45 19.02 -14.43 20.48
N GLU A 46 19.79 -13.77 21.34
CA GLU A 46 20.85 -12.84 20.92
C GLU A 46 21.91 -13.52 20.05
N SER A 47 22.10 -14.83 20.21
CA SER A 47 23.03 -15.62 19.39
C SER A 47 22.66 -15.70 17.91
N ILE A 48 21.48 -15.23 17.48
CA ILE A 48 21.10 -15.09 16.05
C ILE A 48 22.10 -14.18 15.32
N GLY A 49 22.66 -13.16 16.00
CA GLY A 49 23.66 -12.27 15.44
C GLY A 49 24.97 -12.95 14.99
N ALA A 50 25.20 -14.20 15.39
CA ALA A 50 26.34 -14.97 14.92
C ALA A 50 26.20 -15.48 13.47
N LEU A 51 24.98 -15.44 12.89
CA LEU A 51 24.70 -15.91 11.53
C LEU A 51 25.00 -14.82 10.49
N GLN A 52 26.23 -14.31 10.50
CA GLN A 52 26.63 -13.11 9.77
C GLN A 52 26.55 -13.24 8.23
N ASN A 53 26.47 -14.44 7.68
CA ASN A 53 26.27 -14.67 6.25
C ASN A 53 24.80 -14.67 5.83
N LEU A 54 23.88 -14.48 6.80
CA LEU A 54 22.45 -14.51 6.52
C LEU A 54 22.02 -13.34 5.63
N SER A 55 21.43 -13.68 4.50
CA SER A 55 20.87 -12.73 3.53
C SER A 55 19.34 -12.66 3.59
N VAL A 56 18.70 -13.79 3.99
CA VAL A 56 17.24 -13.88 4.10
C VAL A 56 16.86 -14.46 5.46
N LEU A 57 16.03 -13.72 6.20
CA LEU A 57 15.44 -14.16 7.46
C LEU A 57 13.92 -14.07 7.40
N LYS A 58 13.25 -15.21 7.57
CA LYS A 58 11.78 -15.29 7.58
C LYS A 58 11.31 -15.76 8.96
N ILE A 59 10.67 -14.87 9.69
CA ILE A 59 10.15 -15.09 11.06
C ILE A 59 8.67 -14.68 11.18
N SER A 60 7.97 -14.66 10.07
CA SER A 60 6.55 -14.25 9.96
C SER A 60 5.62 -15.19 10.73
N GLY A 61 4.48 -14.65 11.20
CA GLY A 61 3.43 -15.47 11.82
C GLY A 61 3.84 -16.12 13.14
N ASN A 62 4.65 -15.43 13.93
CA ASN A 62 5.06 -15.87 15.26
C ASN A 62 4.37 -15.02 16.36
N ARG A 63 4.93 -15.03 17.57
CA ARG A 63 4.43 -14.28 18.72
C ARG A 63 5.54 -13.39 19.32
N LEU A 64 6.45 -12.93 18.48
CA LEU A 64 7.59 -12.10 18.88
C LEU A 64 7.07 -10.73 19.34
N ARG A 65 7.47 -10.31 20.54
CA ARG A 65 7.17 -8.97 21.06
C ARG A 65 8.28 -7.97 20.80
N GLU A 66 9.49 -8.48 20.59
CA GLU A 66 10.70 -7.73 20.31
C GLU A 66 11.64 -8.56 19.43
N LEU A 67 12.59 -7.90 18.79
CA LEU A 67 13.73 -8.53 18.14
C LEU A 67 14.96 -8.37 19.03
N PRO A 68 15.85 -9.39 19.11
CA PRO A 68 17.07 -9.27 19.90
C PRO A 68 17.97 -8.18 19.34
N ASN A 69 18.72 -7.47 20.18
CA ASN A 69 19.60 -6.39 19.73
C ASN A 69 20.66 -6.87 18.74
N ASN A 70 21.18 -8.09 18.95
CA ASN A 70 22.20 -8.66 18.07
C ASN A 70 21.69 -9.02 16.66
N ILE A 71 20.38 -8.91 16.37
CA ILE A 71 19.90 -9.01 14.99
C ILE A 71 20.57 -7.93 14.10
N CYS A 72 20.91 -6.77 14.67
CA CYS A 72 21.58 -5.66 13.99
C CYS A 72 23.01 -6.00 13.53
N LEU A 73 23.58 -7.12 13.99
CA LEU A 73 24.88 -7.62 13.53
C LEU A 73 24.82 -8.35 12.19
N LEU A 74 23.62 -8.62 11.67
CA LEU A 74 23.41 -9.32 10.39
C LEU A 74 23.62 -8.38 9.19
N LYS A 75 24.84 -7.90 9.01
CA LYS A 75 25.18 -6.86 8.00
C LYS A 75 24.92 -7.29 6.54
N ASN A 76 24.82 -8.59 6.27
CA ASN A 76 24.53 -9.15 4.95
C ASN A 76 23.04 -9.38 4.72
N LEU A 77 22.16 -9.07 5.71
CA LEU A 77 20.73 -9.30 5.61
C LEU A 77 20.10 -8.34 4.59
N ARG A 78 19.50 -8.92 3.56
CA ARG A 78 18.84 -8.20 2.45
C ARG A 78 17.32 -8.27 2.50
N ASN A 79 16.79 -9.37 3.05
CA ASN A 79 15.36 -9.60 3.12
C ASN A 79 14.98 -10.06 4.53
N LEU A 80 14.20 -9.23 5.22
CA LEU A 80 13.66 -9.54 6.54
C LEU A 80 12.13 -9.57 6.48
N GLN A 81 11.55 -10.74 6.72
CA GLN A 81 10.11 -10.96 6.78
C GLN A 81 9.70 -11.24 8.23
N CYS A 82 9.06 -10.24 8.86
CA CYS A 82 8.63 -10.27 10.27
C CYS A 82 7.12 -10.05 10.41
N GLU A 83 6.37 -10.14 9.33
CA GLU A 83 4.94 -9.83 9.35
C GLU A 83 4.16 -10.77 10.28
N ASN A 84 3.04 -10.27 10.82
CA ASN A 84 2.14 -11.01 11.71
C ASN A 84 2.85 -11.52 12.97
N ASN A 85 3.42 -10.57 13.72
CA ASN A 85 4.00 -10.78 15.05
C ASN A 85 3.34 -9.82 16.08
N LEU A 86 3.96 -9.61 17.21
CA LEU A 86 3.50 -8.73 18.28
C LEU A 86 4.54 -7.64 18.60
N LEU A 87 5.38 -7.28 17.63
CA LEU A 87 6.49 -6.34 17.82
C LEU A 87 5.96 -4.97 18.20
N GLN A 88 6.41 -4.45 19.35
CA GLN A 88 6.04 -3.12 19.86
C GLN A 88 7.04 -2.05 19.45
N SER A 89 8.29 -2.42 19.27
CA SER A 89 9.40 -1.57 18.84
C SER A 89 10.42 -2.38 18.04
N LEU A 90 11.33 -1.68 17.38
CA LEU A 90 12.52 -2.23 16.77
C LEU A 90 13.75 -1.87 17.63
N PRO A 91 14.84 -2.66 17.59
CA PRO A 91 16.09 -2.31 18.27
C PRO A 91 16.59 -0.91 17.89
N GLU A 92 17.19 -0.20 18.85
CA GLU A 92 17.70 1.16 18.63
C GLU A 92 18.70 1.24 17.44
N HIS A 93 19.52 0.22 17.27
CA HIS A 93 20.51 0.12 16.19
C HIS A 93 20.02 -0.59 14.93
N PHE A 94 18.69 -0.65 14.71
CA PHE A 94 18.10 -1.38 13.58
C PHE A 94 18.64 -0.92 12.21
N GLY A 95 19.00 0.35 12.08
CA GLY A 95 19.59 0.91 10.87
C GLY A 95 20.98 0.34 10.51
N GLU A 96 21.62 -0.39 11.41
CA GLU A 96 22.86 -1.10 11.12
C GLU A 96 22.69 -2.28 10.16
N LEU A 97 21.44 -2.72 9.89
CA LEU A 97 21.10 -3.67 8.83
C LEU A 97 21.23 -3.03 7.44
N SER A 98 22.36 -2.41 7.16
CA SER A 98 22.58 -1.50 6.02
C SER A 98 22.42 -2.16 4.64
N SER A 99 22.45 -3.49 4.55
CA SER A 99 22.21 -4.24 3.30
C SER A 99 20.73 -4.52 3.02
N LEU A 100 19.80 -4.13 3.92
CA LEU A 100 18.37 -4.41 3.72
C LEU A 100 17.85 -3.75 2.45
N VAL A 101 17.15 -4.58 1.65
CA VAL A 101 16.46 -4.22 0.41
C VAL A 101 14.96 -4.39 0.56
N ILE A 102 14.54 -5.47 1.24
CA ILE A 102 13.14 -5.81 1.47
C ILE A 102 12.91 -5.95 2.98
N LEU A 103 11.97 -5.16 3.49
CA LEU A 103 11.56 -5.20 4.90
C LEU A 103 10.04 -5.29 4.98
N ASN A 104 9.56 -6.40 5.54
CA ASN A 104 8.14 -6.59 5.82
C ASN A 104 7.89 -6.67 7.33
N LEU A 105 7.17 -5.67 7.85
CA LEU A 105 6.78 -5.52 9.26
C LEU A 105 5.26 -5.44 9.42
N ASN A 106 4.48 -5.82 8.41
CA ASN A 106 3.02 -5.78 8.46
C ASN A 106 2.45 -6.57 9.63
N GLY A 107 1.30 -6.13 10.14
CA GLY A 107 0.59 -6.89 11.20
C GLY A 107 1.39 -7.00 12.49
N ASN A 108 1.91 -5.89 12.99
CA ASN A 108 2.61 -5.78 14.26
C ASN A 108 1.93 -4.73 15.17
N GLN A 109 2.61 -4.27 16.20
CA GLN A 109 2.11 -3.27 17.15
C GLN A 109 3.07 -2.08 17.26
N LEU A 110 3.82 -1.80 16.18
CA LEU A 110 4.80 -0.72 16.16
C LEU A 110 4.10 0.63 16.26
N SER A 111 4.48 1.44 17.24
CA SER A 111 3.98 2.82 17.41
C SER A 111 4.98 3.87 16.92
N THR A 112 6.26 3.52 16.89
CA THR A 112 7.36 4.39 16.44
C THR A 112 8.43 3.56 15.73
N LEU A 113 9.29 4.24 14.97
CA LEU A 113 10.50 3.69 14.37
C LEU A 113 11.72 4.36 15.02
N PRO A 114 12.80 3.61 15.34
CA PRO A 114 14.01 4.22 15.92
C PRO A 114 14.69 5.14 14.91
N GLN A 115 15.41 6.16 15.39
CA GLN A 115 16.07 7.13 14.52
C GLN A 115 17.04 6.49 13.53
N SER A 116 17.71 5.41 13.92
CA SER A 116 18.61 4.64 13.04
C SER A 116 17.88 4.01 11.85
N PHE A 117 16.57 3.77 11.93
CA PHE A 117 15.78 3.18 10.83
C PHE A 117 15.96 3.94 9.52
N TYR A 118 16.05 5.26 9.61
CA TYR A 118 16.14 6.15 8.44
C TYR A 118 17.52 6.13 7.76
N THR A 119 18.47 5.32 8.23
CA THR A 119 19.74 5.04 7.56
C THR A 119 19.70 3.81 6.63
N LEU A 120 18.54 3.12 6.53
CA LEU A 120 18.34 1.97 5.66
C LEU A 120 18.16 2.37 4.19
N THR A 121 19.10 3.12 3.64
CA THR A 121 19.01 3.77 2.32
C THR A 121 19.01 2.82 1.12
N ASN A 122 19.17 1.51 1.35
CA ASN A 122 19.08 0.49 0.31
C ASN A 122 17.70 -0.16 0.19
N LEU A 123 16.74 0.24 1.05
CA LEU A 123 15.38 -0.29 0.96
C LEU A 123 14.73 0.10 -0.37
N THR A 124 14.20 -0.92 -1.06
CA THR A 124 13.35 -0.77 -2.24
C THR A 124 11.91 -1.17 -1.96
N ARG A 125 11.67 -2.07 -1.01
CA ARG A 125 10.34 -2.45 -0.57
C ARG A 125 10.24 -2.35 0.95
N LEU A 126 9.30 -1.51 1.40
CA LEU A 126 8.98 -1.31 2.80
C LEU A 126 7.48 -1.48 3.00
N THR A 127 7.08 -2.41 3.86
CA THR A 127 5.69 -2.60 4.23
C THR A 127 5.55 -2.56 5.75
N LEU A 128 4.73 -1.62 6.22
CA LEU A 128 4.45 -1.31 7.63
C LEU A 128 2.94 -1.31 7.90
N ALA A 129 2.16 -1.96 7.04
CA ALA A 129 0.71 -2.03 7.15
C ALA A 129 0.25 -2.68 8.46
N VAL A 130 -0.94 -2.34 8.91
CA VAL A 130 -1.56 -2.92 10.11
C VAL A 130 -0.63 -2.81 11.32
N ASN A 131 -0.27 -1.57 11.66
CA ASN A 131 0.54 -1.22 12.81
C ASN A 131 -0.14 -0.11 13.65
N ARG A 132 0.59 0.55 14.54
CA ARG A 132 0.07 1.65 15.37
C ARG A 132 0.85 2.95 15.14
N LEU A 133 1.43 3.12 13.96
CA LEU A 133 2.20 4.31 13.62
C LEU A 133 1.27 5.51 13.46
N SER A 134 1.64 6.63 14.06
CA SER A 134 0.90 7.90 13.93
C SER A 134 1.78 9.03 13.39
N HIS A 135 3.07 8.80 13.30
CA HIS A 135 4.04 9.80 12.85
C HIS A 135 5.19 9.15 12.07
N LEU A 136 5.65 9.85 11.03
CA LEU A 136 6.92 9.58 10.34
C LEU A 136 7.84 10.78 10.53
N ASP A 137 9.11 10.50 10.84
CA ASP A 137 10.15 11.53 10.92
C ASP A 137 10.50 12.08 9.52
N THR A 138 10.91 13.34 9.44
CA THR A 138 11.36 13.97 8.19
C THR A 138 12.59 13.29 7.58
N ALA A 139 13.36 12.54 8.38
CA ALA A 139 14.47 11.72 7.88
C ALA A 139 14.00 10.55 6.97
N PHE A 140 12.69 10.28 6.89
CA PHE A 140 12.12 9.33 5.94
C PHE A 140 12.51 9.66 4.48
N LYS A 141 12.76 10.93 4.17
CA LYS A 141 13.33 11.40 2.89
C LYS A 141 14.64 10.73 2.47
N ASN A 142 15.35 10.08 3.40
CA ASN A 142 16.60 9.39 3.09
C ASN A 142 16.38 8.06 2.35
N LEU A 143 15.16 7.50 2.41
CA LEU A 143 14.81 6.22 1.79
C LEU A 143 14.51 6.36 0.28
N LYS A 144 15.42 7.01 -0.43
CA LYS A 144 15.25 7.45 -1.84
C LYS A 144 15.10 6.33 -2.86
N LYS A 145 15.48 5.09 -2.50
CA LYS A 145 15.41 3.92 -3.40
C LYS A 145 14.09 3.15 -3.28
N LEU A 146 13.14 3.66 -2.48
CA LEU A 146 11.85 3.00 -2.36
C LEU A 146 11.13 2.96 -3.71
N LEU A 147 10.71 1.75 -4.07
CA LEU A 147 9.89 1.43 -5.23
C LEU A 147 8.45 1.12 -4.79
N HIS A 148 8.31 0.53 -3.61
CA HIS A 148 7.02 0.11 -3.05
C HIS A 148 6.97 0.47 -1.56
N LEU A 149 5.95 1.24 -1.19
CA LEU A 149 5.68 1.66 0.19
C LEU A 149 4.22 1.37 0.55
N SER A 150 4.01 0.60 1.62
CA SER A 150 2.69 0.38 2.22
C SER A 150 2.73 0.82 3.68
N LEU A 151 1.84 1.74 4.01
CA LEU A 151 1.62 2.31 5.34
C LEU A 151 0.15 2.19 5.75
N ASP A 152 -0.62 1.37 5.04
CA ASP A 152 -2.06 1.23 5.24
C ASP A 152 -2.40 0.71 6.64
N THR A 153 -3.62 1.00 7.08
CA THR A 153 -4.14 0.54 8.36
C THR A 153 -3.21 0.91 9.53
N ASN A 154 -2.98 2.20 9.68
CA ASN A 154 -2.22 2.84 10.75
C ASN A 154 -3.03 4.02 11.35
N TYR A 155 -2.40 4.92 12.07
CA TYR A 155 -3.07 6.07 12.72
C TYR A 155 -2.53 7.42 12.24
N PHE A 156 -2.02 7.51 11.01
CA PHE A 156 -1.49 8.76 10.47
C PHE A 156 -2.62 9.79 10.28
N GLU A 157 -2.48 10.95 10.91
CA GLU A 157 -3.34 12.12 10.67
C GLU A 157 -2.70 13.07 9.66
N HIS A 158 -1.37 13.11 9.66
CA HIS A 158 -0.55 13.90 8.75
C HIS A 158 0.70 13.11 8.35
N LEU A 159 1.22 13.38 7.17
CA LEU A 159 2.51 12.87 6.69
C LEU A 159 3.49 14.03 6.50
N PRO A 160 4.79 13.81 6.75
CA PRO A 160 5.80 14.82 6.47
C PRO A 160 5.94 15.06 4.96
N ASP A 161 6.38 16.25 4.59
CA ASP A 161 6.61 16.63 3.21
C ASP A 161 7.98 16.13 2.70
N VAL A 162 8.03 14.86 2.29
CA VAL A 162 9.28 14.12 2.01
C VAL A 162 9.27 13.33 0.69
N PHE A 163 8.15 13.28 -0.01
CA PHE A 163 7.98 12.40 -1.16
C PHE A 163 8.74 12.87 -2.41
N SER A 164 9.09 14.15 -2.51
CA SER A 164 9.90 14.68 -3.61
C SER A 164 11.24 13.97 -3.84
N THR A 165 11.74 13.25 -2.82
CA THR A 165 12.99 12.49 -2.94
C THR A 165 12.80 11.04 -3.40
N MET A 166 11.55 10.56 -3.52
CA MET A 166 11.21 9.16 -3.83
C MET A 166 10.77 9.00 -5.29
N GLN A 167 11.62 9.45 -6.22
CA GLN A 167 11.28 9.59 -7.63
C GLN A 167 10.92 8.27 -8.34
N SER A 168 11.43 7.14 -7.85
CA SER A 168 11.16 5.81 -8.43
C SER A 168 10.04 5.04 -7.73
N LEU A 169 9.29 5.70 -6.83
CA LEU A 169 8.18 5.06 -6.12
C LEU A 169 7.02 4.84 -7.10
N TYR A 170 6.72 3.57 -7.43
CA TYR A 170 5.62 3.23 -8.31
C TYR A 170 4.35 2.77 -7.57
N TYR A 171 4.48 2.34 -6.31
CA TYR A 171 3.36 1.87 -5.50
C TYR A 171 3.35 2.57 -4.14
N LEU A 172 2.26 3.26 -3.83
CA LEU A 172 2.03 3.90 -2.53
C LEU A 172 0.63 3.56 -2.02
N ASP A 173 0.60 2.89 -0.86
CA ASP A 173 -0.64 2.59 -0.14
C ASP A 173 -0.66 3.29 1.21
N LEU A 174 -1.60 4.20 1.38
CA LEU A 174 -1.86 4.98 2.58
C LEU A 174 -3.29 4.75 3.10
N SER A 175 -3.97 3.71 2.62
CA SER A 175 -5.38 3.45 2.94
C SER A 175 -5.60 3.19 4.44
N PHE A 176 -6.85 3.37 4.88
CA PHE A 176 -7.27 3.09 6.25
C PHE A 176 -6.40 3.78 7.31
N ASN A 177 -6.18 5.08 7.13
CA ASN A 177 -5.55 5.98 8.08
C ASN A 177 -6.54 7.07 8.52
N LYS A 178 -6.05 8.16 9.07
CA LYS A 178 -6.86 9.32 9.47
C LYS A 178 -6.40 10.60 8.77
N LEU A 179 -5.84 10.47 7.56
CA LEU A 179 -5.27 11.60 6.82
C LEU A 179 -6.36 12.61 6.47
N THR A 180 -6.15 13.84 6.88
CA THR A 180 -7.03 14.98 6.54
C THR A 180 -6.52 15.75 5.34
N THR A 181 -5.21 15.71 5.09
CA THR A 181 -4.51 16.34 3.96
C THR A 181 -3.36 15.43 3.52
N LEU A 182 -2.88 15.66 2.31
CA LEU A 182 -1.67 15.03 1.78
C LEU A 182 -0.59 16.10 1.60
N PRO A 183 0.71 15.74 1.75
CA PRO A 183 1.81 16.67 1.50
C PRO A 183 1.91 17.01 0.01
N GLU A 184 2.27 18.25 -0.30
CA GLU A 184 2.41 18.74 -1.67
C GLU A 184 3.48 17.98 -2.47
N SER A 185 4.56 17.55 -1.79
CA SER A 185 5.62 16.75 -2.44
C SER A 185 5.16 15.40 -2.99
N LEU A 186 3.94 14.95 -2.64
CA LEU A 186 3.37 13.75 -3.25
C LEU A 186 3.18 13.95 -4.76
N SER A 187 2.82 15.17 -5.20
CA SER A 187 2.68 15.52 -6.61
C SER A 187 3.99 15.45 -7.41
N GLU A 188 5.12 15.36 -6.72
CA GLU A 188 6.45 15.33 -7.36
C GLU A 188 6.97 13.92 -7.66
N ILE A 189 6.28 12.85 -7.24
CA ILE A 189 6.67 11.46 -7.55
C ILE A 189 6.41 11.20 -9.03
N GLN A 190 7.46 10.89 -9.81
CA GLN A 190 7.35 10.79 -11.27
C GLN A 190 6.85 9.43 -11.76
N GLU A 191 7.23 8.33 -11.11
CA GLU A 191 6.98 6.96 -11.59
C GLU A 191 5.78 6.30 -10.89
N LEU A 192 4.84 7.07 -10.31
CA LEU A 192 3.74 6.52 -9.54
C LEU A 192 2.69 5.87 -10.47
N GLU A 193 2.54 4.53 -10.34
CA GLU A 193 1.56 3.73 -11.09
C GLU A 193 0.32 3.40 -10.24
N THR A 194 0.49 3.27 -8.92
CA THR A 194 -0.60 2.91 -8.01
C THR A 194 -0.59 3.82 -6.79
N LEU A 195 -1.70 4.53 -6.57
CA LEU A 195 -1.96 5.34 -5.39
C LEU A 195 -3.27 4.88 -4.73
N ILE A 196 -3.18 4.42 -3.48
CA ILE A 196 -4.33 3.97 -2.69
C ILE A 196 -4.45 4.86 -1.45
N LEU A 197 -5.58 5.56 -1.36
CA LEU A 197 -5.91 6.52 -0.31
C LEU A 197 -7.26 6.21 0.35
N GLU A 198 -7.82 5.02 0.07
CA GLU A 198 -9.11 4.57 0.60
C GLU A 198 -9.20 4.69 2.12
N GLY A 199 -10.38 5.03 2.63
CA GLY A 199 -10.65 4.98 4.08
C GLY A 199 -9.86 6.01 4.87
N ASN A 200 -9.78 7.25 4.39
CA ASN A 200 -9.18 8.40 5.06
C ASN A 200 -10.21 9.51 5.34
N LEU A 201 -9.77 10.68 5.75
CA LEU A 201 -10.63 11.84 6.05
C LEU A 201 -10.35 13.01 5.10
N LEU A 202 -9.88 12.72 3.88
CA LEU A 202 -9.47 13.72 2.89
C LEU A 202 -10.68 14.52 2.40
N GLN A 203 -10.58 15.84 2.47
CA GLN A 203 -11.58 16.75 1.93
C GLN A 203 -11.14 17.33 0.57
N ASN A 204 -9.84 17.46 0.37
CA ASN A 204 -9.19 17.97 -0.84
C ASN A 204 -7.96 17.12 -1.15
N LEU A 205 -7.47 17.22 -2.37
CA LEU A 205 -6.25 16.56 -2.84
C LEU A 205 -5.28 17.63 -3.35
N PRO A 206 -3.95 17.41 -3.24
CA PRO A 206 -3.00 18.18 -4.04
C PRO A 206 -3.22 17.87 -5.51
N SER A 207 -2.67 18.69 -6.41
CA SER A 207 -2.73 18.35 -7.83
C SER A 207 -2.01 17.04 -8.10
N LEU A 208 -2.67 16.12 -8.81
CA LEU A 208 -2.09 14.88 -9.28
C LEU A 208 -1.73 14.92 -10.77
N GLU A 209 -1.77 16.10 -11.40
CA GLU A 209 -1.60 16.27 -12.86
C GLU A 209 -0.24 15.82 -13.39
N ALA A 210 0.76 15.71 -12.52
CA ALA A 210 2.11 15.24 -12.89
C ALA A 210 2.23 13.70 -12.98
N HIS A 211 1.17 12.95 -12.59
CA HIS A 211 1.22 11.48 -12.54
C HIS A 211 0.62 10.85 -13.82
N ASP A 212 1.20 11.15 -14.98
CA ASP A 212 0.75 10.63 -16.27
C ASP A 212 0.87 9.11 -16.41
N MET A 213 1.76 8.47 -15.63
CA MET A 213 1.94 7.01 -15.55
C MET A 213 0.96 6.31 -14.59
N LEU A 214 0.06 7.06 -13.90
CA LEU A 214 -0.84 6.48 -12.91
C LEU A 214 -1.86 5.54 -13.57
N ILE A 215 -1.85 4.27 -13.18
CA ILE A 215 -2.73 3.21 -13.69
C ILE A 215 -3.94 3.03 -12.76
N LYS A 216 -3.70 3.11 -11.45
CA LYS A 216 -4.75 2.91 -10.43
C LYS A 216 -4.75 4.06 -9.42
N LEU A 217 -5.91 4.70 -9.28
CA LEU A 217 -6.20 5.69 -8.25
C LEU A 217 -7.42 5.24 -7.44
N ASN A 218 -7.20 4.95 -6.15
CA ASN A 218 -8.30 4.62 -5.24
C ASN A 218 -8.42 5.71 -4.17
N LEU A 219 -9.53 6.45 -4.22
CA LEU A 219 -9.91 7.52 -3.32
C LEU A 219 -11.20 7.19 -2.53
N ALA A 220 -11.62 5.93 -2.56
CA ALA A 220 -12.86 5.49 -1.91
C ALA A 220 -12.89 5.83 -0.41
N SER A 221 -14.09 6.01 0.12
CA SER A 221 -14.32 6.20 1.56
C SER A 221 -13.51 7.38 2.14
N ASN A 222 -13.71 8.56 1.53
CA ASN A 222 -13.15 9.84 1.97
C ASN A 222 -14.26 10.91 2.11
N HIS A 223 -13.90 12.16 2.25
CA HIS A 223 -14.84 13.29 2.38
C HIS A 223 -14.74 14.28 1.21
N LEU A 224 -14.35 13.82 0.02
CA LEU A 224 -14.15 14.65 -1.15
C LEU A 224 -15.48 15.22 -1.65
N ARG A 225 -15.53 16.52 -1.90
CA ARG A 225 -16.70 17.23 -2.45
C ARG A 225 -16.54 17.52 -3.93
N SER A 226 -15.32 17.60 -4.43
CA SER A 226 -14.92 17.87 -5.81
C SER A 226 -13.57 17.23 -6.11
N ILE A 227 -13.24 17.16 -7.38
CA ILE A 227 -11.89 16.86 -7.89
C ILE A 227 -11.43 18.14 -8.59
N ASP A 228 -10.51 18.86 -8.00
CA ASP A 228 -10.18 20.25 -8.39
C ASP A 228 -8.96 20.34 -9.32
N PHE A 229 -8.47 19.22 -9.85
CA PHE A 229 -7.40 19.17 -10.85
C PHE A 229 -7.86 18.52 -12.16
N ASP A 230 -7.11 18.73 -13.24
CA ASP A 230 -7.44 18.20 -14.56
C ASP A 230 -7.14 16.69 -14.66
N LEU A 231 -8.16 15.85 -14.46
CA LEU A 231 -8.04 14.39 -14.57
C LEU A 231 -7.47 13.92 -15.91
N SER A 232 -7.63 14.70 -16.98
CA SER A 232 -7.14 14.31 -18.31
C SER A 232 -5.62 14.20 -18.41
N LYS A 233 -4.89 14.66 -17.39
CA LYS A 233 -3.45 14.51 -17.28
C LYS A 233 -3.01 13.12 -16.81
N LEU A 234 -3.93 12.36 -16.22
CA LEU A 234 -3.69 10.97 -15.81
C LEU A 234 -3.88 10.04 -17.02
N GLU A 235 -3.03 10.19 -18.05
CA GLU A 235 -3.24 9.61 -19.39
C GLU A 235 -3.27 8.07 -19.39
N ASP A 236 -2.63 7.41 -18.41
CA ASP A 236 -2.56 5.95 -18.29
C ASP A 236 -3.58 5.36 -17.33
N LEU A 237 -4.48 6.19 -16.76
CA LEU A 237 -5.40 5.73 -15.74
C LEU A 237 -6.42 4.71 -16.29
N GLN A 238 -6.45 3.53 -15.66
CA GLN A 238 -7.32 2.41 -16.02
C GLN A 238 -8.37 2.13 -14.94
N ILE A 239 -8.06 2.38 -13.68
CA ILE A 239 -8.94 2.12 -12.55
C ILE A 239 -9.05 3.38 -11.69
N LEU A 240 -10.27 3.91 -11.57
CA LEU A 240 -10.60 5.04 -10.71
C LEU A 240 -11.74 4.65 -9.77
N SER A 241 -11.47 4.66 -8.46
CA SER A 241 -12.49 4.54 -7.44
C SER A 241 -12.63 5.84 -6.66
N LEU A 242 -13.85 6.35 -6.62
CA LEU A 242 -14.32 7.52 -5.87
C LEU A 242 -15.50 7.15 -4.98
N GLU A 243 -15.74 5.84 -4.77
CA GLU A 243 -16.81 5.29 -3.96
C GLU A 243 -16.88 5.97 -2.58
N ASN A 244 -18.10 6.12 -2.05
CA ASN A 244 -18.35 6.59 -0.70
C ASN A 244 -17.61 7.92 -0.38
N ASN A 245 -17.98 8.96 -1.14
CA ASN A 245 -17.51 10.33 -0.97
C ASN A 245 -18.69 11.32 -0.91
N LEU A 246 -18.44 12.59 -1.02
CA LEU A 246 -19.47 13.64 -0.97
C LEU A 246 -19.60 14.39 -2.30
N LEU A 247 -19.25 13.74 -3.42
CA LEU A 247 -19.23 14.36 -4.75
C LEU A 247 -20.65 14.66 -5.23
N GLU A 248 -20.90 15.91 -5.65
CA GLU A 248 -22.17 16.31 -6.27
C GLU A 248 -22.09 16.31 -7.80
N THR A 249 -20.90 16.45 -8.36
CA THR A 249 -20.62 16.47 -9.80
C THR A 249 -19.27 15.78 -10.08
N LEU A 250 -19.09 15.34 -11.32
CA LEU A 250 -17.82 14.88 -11.86
C LEU A 250 -17.27 15.89 -12.87
N PRO A 251 -15.96 16.16 -12.88
CA PRO A 251 -15.37 17.10 -13.84
C PRO A 251 -15.41 16.54 -15.27
N SER A 252 -15.62 17.41 -16.26
CA SER A 252 -15.65 16.99 -17.67
C SER A 252 -14.30 16.43 -18.17
N SER A 253 -13.20 16.75 -17.50
CA SER A 253 -11.88 16.18 -17.77
C SER A 253 -11.83 14.65 -17.60
N LEU A 254 -12.68 14.08 -16.74
CA LEU A 254 -12.87 12.63 -16.61
C LEU A 254 -13.12 11.96 -17.97
N CYS A 255 -13.90 12.59 -18.82
CA CYS A 255 -14.28 12.02 -20.12
C CYS A 255 -13.12 11.89 -21.13
N LYS A 256 -11.95 12.39 -20.80
CA LYS A 256 -10.74 12.27 -21.63
C LYS A 256 -9.88 11.06 -21.24
N LEU A 257 -10.23 10.37 -20.18
CA LEU A 257 -9.51 9.16 -19.70
C LEU A 257 -9.86 7.95 -20.57
N THR A 258 -9.41 7.94 -21.81
CA THR A 258 -9.80 6.91 -22.79
C THR A 258 -9.26 5.50 -22.47
N LYS A 259 -8.25 5.38 -21.60
CA LYS A 259 -7.74 4.09 -21.11
C LYS A 259 -8.53 3.54 -19.91
N LEU A 260 -9.47 4.31 -19.36
CA LEU A 260 -10.24 3.90 -18.19
C LEU A 260 -11.10 2.66 -18.51
N THR A 261 -10.94 1.62 -17.70
CA THR A 261 -11.65 0.34 -17.82
C THR A 261 -12.66 0.15 -16.67
N SER A 262 -12.39 0.69 -15.49
CA SER A 262 -13.27 0.63 -14.32
C SER A 262 -13.41 2.01 -13.69
N LEU A 263 -14.66 2.44 -13.54
CA LEU A 263 -15.05 3.68 -12.85
C LEU A 263 -16.08 3.36 -11.79
N ASP A 264 -15.70 3.57 -10.54
CA ASP A 264 -16.60 3.47 -9.41
C ASP A 264 -16.79 4.85 -8.78
N VAL A 265 -18.02 5.37 -8.84
CA VAL A 265 -18.47 6.60 -8.22
C VAL A 265 -19.70 6.37 -7.33
N SER A 266 -19.90 5.13 -6.91
CA SER A 266 -21.02 4.73 -6.05
C SER A 266 -21.00 5.44 -4.70
N ALA A 267 -22.12 5.43 -3.99
CA ALA A 267 -22.26 6.02 -2.66
C ALA A 267 -21.80 7.49 -2.60
N ASN A 268 -22.29 8.32 -3.54
CA ASN A 268 -22.01 9.75 -3.62
C ASN A 268 -23.31 10.59 -3.65
N LYS A 269 -23.23 11.85 -4.01
CA LYS A 269 -24.39 12.76 -4.11
C LYS A 269 -24.60 13.24 -5.55
N LEU A 270 -24.17 12.46 -6.54
CA LEU A 270 -24.26 12.82 -7.94
C LEU A 270 -25.71 12.94 -8.40
N LYS A 271 -26.06 14.09 -8.98
CA LYS A 271 -27.39 14.34 -9.57
C LYS A 271 -27.42 13.99 -11.06
N THR A 272 -26.29 14.10 -11.72
CA THR A 272 -26.10 13.81 -13.14
C THR A 272 -24.69 13.24 -13.37
N LEU A 273 -24.53 12.49 -14.44
CA LEU A 273 -23.23 12.16 -15.01
C LEU A 273 -22.92 13.15 -16.15
N PRO A 274 -21.65 13.45 -16.44
CA PRO A 274 -21.30 14.32 -17.57
C PRO A 274 -21.75 13.70 -18.90
N GLU A 275 -22.35 14.53 -19.78
CA GLU A 275 -22.83 14.08 -21.10
C GLU A 275 -21.70 13.48 -21.98
N CYS A 276 -20.46 13.81 -21.69
CA CYS A 276 -19.30 13.25 -22.38
C CYS A 276 -18.83 11.87 -21.87
N ILE A 277 -19.53 11.26 -20.89
CA ILE A 277 -19.13 9.95 -20.32
C ILE A 277 -18.98 8.86 -21.40
N GLY A 278 -19.76 8.96 -22.49
CA GLY A 278 -19.67 8.07 -23.64
C GLY A 278 -18.34 8.11 -24.40
N ASN A 279 -17.41 9.00 -24.06
CA ASN A 279 -16.08 9.08 -24.64
C ASN A 279 -15.09 8.09 -23.98
N LEU A 280 -15.46 7.47 -22.85
CA LEU A 280 -14.66 6.47 -22.17
C LEU A 280 -14.70 5.14 -22.93
N SER A 281 -14.13 5.10 -24.11
CA SER A 281 -14.30 4.02 -25.10
C SER A 281 -13.88 2.63 -24.61
N ASN A 282 -12.97 2.55 -23.63
CA ASN A 282 -12.50 1.29 -23.07
C ASN A 282 -13.21 0.91 -21.75
N LEU A 283 -14.20 1.70 -21.32
CA LEU A 283 -14.88 1.44 -20.05
C LEU A 283 -15.63 0.10 -20.11
N TYR A 284 -15.26 -0.79 -19.20
CA TYR A 284 -15.82 -2.13 -19.05
C TYR A 284 -16.82 -2.20 -17.90
N GLU A 285 -16.52 -1.48 -16.81
CA GLU A 285 -17.31 -1.44 -15.60
C GLU A 285 -17.60 0.00 -15.17
N LEU A 286 -18.89 0.29 -14.90
CA LEU A 286 -19.35 1.56 -14.37
C LEU A 286 -20.26 1.31 -13.18
N ASP A 287 -19.84 1.78 -12.01
CA ASP A 287 -20.65 1.78 -10.80
C ASP A 287 -21.06 3.20 -10.42
N VAL A 288 -22.38 3.42 -10.39
CA VAL A 288 -23.01 4.67 -9.98
C VAL A 288 -24.11 4.44 -8.94
N GLU A 289 -24.11 3.27 -8.27
CA GLU A 289 -25.09 2.95 -7.23
C GLU A 289 -25.10 4.00 -6.11
N GLU A 290 -26.17 4.01 -5.34
CA GLU A 290 -26.27 4.87 -4.15
C GLU A 290 -25.95 6.36 -4.42
N ASN A 291 -26.56 6.91 -5.49
CA ASN A 291 -26.45 8.32 -5.87
C ASN A 291 -27.82 9.00 -5.95
N CYS A 292 -27.86 10.23 -6.44
CA CYS A 292 -29.08 11.01 -6.63
C CYS A 292 -29.45 11.15 -8.11
N LEU A 293 -29.03 10.21 -8.96
CA LEU A 293 -29.25 10.29 -10.40
C LEU A 293 -30.74 10.11 -10.73
N SER A 294 -31.27 11.00 -11.57
CA SER A 294 -32.66 10.91 -12.10
C SER A 294 -32.71 10.41 -13.54
N SER A 295 -31.58 10.46 -14.25
CA SER A 295 -31.44 9.99 -15.62
C SER A 295 -29.99 9.67 -15.94
N LEU A 296 -29.80 8.83 -16.97
CA LEU A 296 -28.47 8.53 -17.52
C LEU A 296 -28.23 9.35 -18.80
N PRO A 297 -26.99 9.80 -19.07
CA PRO A 297 -26.63 10.52 -20.28
C PRO A 297 -26.93 9.70 -21.55
N LYS A 298 -27.42 10.36 -22.60
CA LYS A 298 -27.67 9.70 -23.90
C LYS A 298 -26.39 9.12 -24.52
N SER A 299 -25.24 9.71 -24.21
CA SER A 299 -23.94 9.25 -24.71
C SER A 299 -23.51 7.88 -24.16
N LEU A 300 -24.15 7.38 -23.09
CA LEU A 300 -23.84 6.06 -22.52
C LEU A 300 -23.92 4.94 -23.57
N LYS A 301 -24.78 5.10 -24.58
CA LYS A 301 -24.91 4.18 -25.73
C LYS A 301 -23.61 4.04 -26.57
N ASN A 302 -22.68 4.97 -26.45
CA ASN A 302 -21.41 4.95 -27.17
C ASN A 302 -20.35 4.06 -26.50
N LEU A 303 -20.62 3.58 -25.27
CA LEU A 303 -19.72 2.72 -24.52
C LEU A 303 -19.81 1.26 -25.02
N ALA A 304 -19.14 0.97 -26.13
CA ALA A 304 -19.22 -0.32 -26.80
C ALA A 304 -18.65 -1.48 -25.98
N HIS A 305 -17.75 -1.20 -25.04
CA HIS A 305 -17.08 -2.20 -24.18
C HIS A 305 -17.70 -2.31 -22.80
N LEU A 306 -18.73 -1.51 -22.45
CA LEU A 306 -19.35 -1.57 -21.13
C LEU A 306 -20.13 -2.88 -20.96
N LYS A 307 -19.70 -3.72 -20.02
CA LYS A 307 -20.30 -5.00 -19.70
C LYS A 307 -21.07 -4.97 -18.39
N ASN A 308 -20.53 -4.31 -17.38
CA ASN A 308 -21.10 -4.21 -16.05
C ASN A 308 -21.55 -2.78 -15.77
N LEU A 309 -22.83 -2.62 -15.44
CA LEU A 309 -23.41 -1.34 -15.07
C LEU A 309 -24.21 -1.50 -13.78
N PHE A 310 -23.79 -0.83 -12.71
CA PHE A 310 -24.46 -0.81 -11.42
C PHE A 310 -25.12 0.55 -11.22
N ILE A 311 -26.45 0.56 -11.07
CA ILE A 311 -27.28 1.78 -10.97
C ILE A 311 -28.29 1.72 -9.84
N ALA A 312 -28.25 0.69 -8.99
CA ALA A 312 -29.19 0.52 -7.89
C ALA A 312 -29.21 1.72 -6.94
N ASN A 313 -30.27 1.88 -6.18
CA ASN A 313 -30.41 2.93 -5.18
C ASN A 313 -30.23 4.39 -5.74
N ASN A 314 -30.75 4.63 -6.95
CA ASN A 314 -30.91 5.96 -7.54
C ASN A 314 -32.38 6.33 -7.72
N TYR A 315 -32.71 7.56 -8.05
CA TYR A 315 -34.10 8.01 -8.18
C TYR A 315 -34.78 7.46 -9.43
N ASN A 316 -35.39 6.26 -9.31
CA ASN A 316 -36.20 5.64 -10.36
C ASN A 316 -35.51 5.51 -11.74
N LEU A 317 -34.20 5.29 -11.74
CA LEU A 317 -33.48 5.01 -12.97
C LEU A 317 -34.03 3.78 -13.66
N GLN A 318 -34.21 3.87 -14.98
CA GLN A 318 -34.59 2.74 -15.81
C GLN A 318 -33.35 2.08 -16.40
N LYS A 319 -33.38 0.74 -16.51
CA LYS A 319 -32.32 0.01 -17.20
C LYS A 319 -32.14 0.56 -18.62
N PRO A 320 -30.96 1.04 -18.99
CA PRO A 320 -30.72 1.52 -20.34
C PRO A 320 -30.71 0.35 -21.33
N ASN A 321 -31.20 0.60 -22.53
CA ASN A 321 -31.10 -0.37 -23.63
C ASN A 321 -29.71 -0.27 -24.28
N LEU A 322 -28.76 -1.03 -23.75
CA LEU A 322 -27.36 -1.09 -24.23
C LEU A 322 -27.04 -2.52 -24.65
N PRO A 323 -26.81 -2.79 -25.94
CA PRO A 323 -26.57 -4.15 -26.44
C PRO A 323 -25.29 -4.80 -25.87
N SER A 324 -24.33 -3.99 -25.41
CA SER A 324 -23.07 -4.45 -24.83
C SER A 324 -23.17 -4.99 -23.41
N LEU A 325 -24.27 -4.66 -22.67
CA LEU A 325 -24.38 -5.02 -21.26
C LEU A 325 -24.59 -6.53 -21.07
N GLU A 326 -23.75 -7.11 -20.24
CA GLU A 326 -23.89 -8.49 -19.72
C GLU A 326 -24.59 -8.47 -18.35
N TYR A 327 -24.28 -7.47 -17.52
CA TYR A 327 -24.88 -7.30 -16.20
C TYR A 327 -25.35 -5.85 -16.00
N CYS A 328 -26.55 -5.71 -15.41
CA CYS A 328 -27.04 -4.41 -14.93
C CYS A 328 -27.88 -4.61 -13.68
N ASP A 329 -27.43 -4.07 -12.57
CA ASP A 329 -28.20 -4.00 -11.32
C ASP A 329 -29.07 -2.74 -11.32
N ILE A 330 -30.37 -2.90 -10.97
CA ILE A 330 -31.35 -1.81 -10.96
C ILE A 330 -32.19 -1.78 -9.66
N LYS A 331 -31.84 -2.58 -8.65
CA LYS A 331 -32.64 -2.68 -7.42
C LYS A 331 -32.30 -1.61 -6.42
#